data_edd85f184eddde7c6b2a72949088640f
#
_entry.id   edd85f184eddde7c6b2a72949088640f
#
_cell.length_a   1.000
_cell.length_b   1.000
_cell.length_c   1.000
_cell.angle_alpha   90.00
_cell.angle_beta   90.00
_cell.angle_gamma   90.00
#
_symmetry.space_group_name_H-M   'P 1'
#
loop_
_entity.id
_entity.type
_entity.pdbx_description
1 polymer ?
#
loop_
_entity_poly.entity_id
_entity_poly.type
_entity_poly.pdbx_seq_one_letter_code
_entity_poly.pdbx_strand_id
1 'polypeptide(L)'
;MDAQTLAQAMGNTPGVNYTAMLPHIENAMRAANCISPLRAAHFLAQAGHESAGLRYMEEIADGSAYEGRADLGNTRPGDGRRFKGRGPIQLTGRANYRAFTRWAQNAGHTSHDFEANPHLLSQPKWGFLAASYYWTVARPNLNAQADRDDLEAVTRSINGGLNGLADRRQRLNRCKQLGTRILPTPRKEQPVVEKTLPYSRQWVTQNTPYYCGPASVQTIILSKTQKLVPEATLAAELRTTTNGTDWIGQFPAVLNRYIKGANYRHVEMPNDPPNAAQKNTLWANIVNSIDGGHGVVANIVAPPSNYPRPSYKSGTRLAYRGGTVYHFFGILGYATDSRGVKHVWIADSGFPPYGSWITFDQLASLIPPKGYAYATAKPPAKPNPTQPPVKKEDAEVVPMSDSKKLDTIISQLSRIEEHAANASKRSALVLDQLAGPEKDAKGWKYTGWQDLGGQPVVHQVYETLQATEKIIDILNKEAK
;
A
#
# COMPACT_ATOMS: atom_id res chain seq x y z
N MET A 1 11.24 -23.56 8.84
CA MET A 1 11.80 -24.71 8.07
C MET A 1 13.18 -24.33 7.57
N ASP A 2 14.10 -25.28 7.45
CA ASP A 2 15.39 -25.07 6.77
C ASP A 2 15.43 -25.72 5.39
N ALA A 3 16.48 -25.45 4.60
CA ALA A 3 16.61 -25.96 3.24
C ALA A 3 16.77 -27.50 3.18
N GLN A 4 17.39 -28.11 4.20
CA GLN A 4 17.55 -29.56 4.29
C GLN A 4 16.20 -30.23 4.56
N THR A 5 15.39 -29.68 5.46
CA THR A 5 14.03 -30.15 5.73
C THR A 5 13.15 -30.02 4.49
N LEU A 6 13.26 -28.91 3.75
CA LEU A 6 12.54 -28.75 2.49
C LEU A 6 12.98 -29.80 1.46
N ALA A 7 14.28 -30.04 1.32
CA ALA A 7 14.79 -31.11 0.43
C ALA A 7 14.22 -32.48 0.81
N GLN A 8 14.23 -32.82 2.09
CA GLN A 8 13.64 -34.06 2.59
C GLN A 8 12.13 -34.16 2.28
N ALA A 9 11.37 -33.10 2.51
CA ALA A 9 9.95 -33.05 2.18
C ALA A 9 9.68 -33.28 0.68
N MET A 10 10.53 -32.71 -0.17
CA MET A 10 10.44 -32.83 -1.63
C MET A 10 10.99 -34.14 -2.17
N GLY A 11 11.69 -34.97 -1.35
CA GLY A 11 12.26 -36.24 -1.74
C GLY A 11 13.68 -36.14 -2.24
N ASN A 12 14.43 -35.14 -1.82
CA ASN A 12 15.86 -34.93 -2.16
C ASN A 12 16.09 -34.93 -3.68
N THR A 13 15.25 -34.26 -4.44
CA THR A 13 15.30 -34.26 -5.91
C THR A 13 16.65 -33.67 -6.40
N PRO A 14 17.44 -34.40 -7.17
CA PRO A 14 18.73 -33.91 -7.63
C PRO A 14 18.61 -32.67 -8.53
N GLY A 15 19.58 -31.75 -8.41
CA GLY A 15 19.66 -30.54 -9.24
C GLY A 15 18.72 -29.41 -8.82
N VAL A 16 17.98 -29.53 -7.70
CA VAL A 16 17.12 -28.47 -7.17
C VAL A 16 17.86 -27.66 -6.12
N ASN A 17 17.88 -26.34 -6.29
CA ASN A 17 18.43 -25.41 -5.29
C ASN A 17 17.37 -25.06 -4.24
N TYR A 18 17.21 -25.93 -3.24
CA TYR A 18 16.24 -25.73 -2.17
C TYR A 18 16.49 -24.48 -1.32
N THR A 19 17.73 -24.04 -1.19
CA THR A 19 18.07 -22.80 -0.48
C THR A 19 17.45 -21.59 -1.17
N ALA A 20 17.53 -21.55 -2.50
CA ALA A 20 16.90 -20.48 -3.28
C ALA A 20 15.36 -20.57 -3.28
N MET A 21 14.79 -21.77 -3.20
CA MET A 21 13.33 -21.98 -3.19
C MET A 21 12.71 -21.68 -1.83
N LEU A 22 13.44 -21.90 -0.73
CA LEU A 22 12.93 -21.85 0.64
C LEU A 22 12.18 -20.56 1.01
N PRO A 23 12.71 -19.34 0.79
CA PRO A 23 12.01 -18.13 1.19
C PRO A 23 10.68 -17.95 0.45
N HIS A 24 10.58 -18.44 -0.78
CA HIS A 24 9.40 -18.31 -1.62
C HIS A 24 8.31 -19.29 -1.22
N ILE A 25 8.66 -20.56 -0.97
CA ILE A 25 7.68 -21.57 -0.52
C ILE A 25 7.17 -21.25 0.89
N GLU A 26 8.03 -20.79 1.81
CA GLU A 26 7.59 -20.37 3.14
C GLU A 26 6.63 -19.17 3.08
N ASN A 27 6.90 -18.20 2.19
CA ASN A 27 5.98 -17.07 1.98
C ASN A 27 4.63 -17.54 1.42
N ALA A 28 4.64 -18.49 0.49
CA ALA A 28 3.41 -19.08 -0.05
C ALA A 28 2.62 -19.85 1.01
N MET A 29 3.30 -20.66 1.83
CA MET A 29 2.64 -21.39 2.93
C MET A 29 1.99 -20.44 3.94
N ARG A 30 2.65 -19.34 4.30
CA ARG A 30 2.06 -18.31 5.17
C ARG A 30 0.87 -17.62 4.50
N ALA A 31 0.98 -17.25 3.24
CA ALA A 31 -0.11 -16.63 2.47
C ALA A 31 -1.31 -17.59 2.29
N ALA A 32 -1.04 -18.89 2.18
CA ALA A 32 -2.06 -19.94 2.08
C ALA A 32 -2.62 -20.38 3.44
N ASN A 33 -2.18 -19.79 4.56
CA ASN A 33 -2.51 -20.23 5.92
C ASN A 33 -2.16 -21.71 6.18
N CYS A 34 -1.10 -22.22 5.53
CA CYS A 34 -0.56 -23.56 5.71
C CYS A 34 0.50 -23.56 6.83
N ILE A 35 0.10 -23.15 8.04
CA ILE A 35 0.95 -22.94 9.22
C ILE A 35 0.67 -23.97 10.33
N SER A 36 -0.19 -24.93 10.10
CA SER A 36 -0.36 -26.12 10.94
C SER A 36 0.32 -27.33 10.29
N PRO A 37 0.70 -28.39 11.07
CA PRO A 37 1.40 -29.54 10.53
C PRO A 37 0.65 -30.24 9.38
N LEU A 38 -0.68 -30.43 9.50
CA LEU A 38 -1.48 -31.09 8.45
C LEU A 38 -1.58 -30.22 7.20
N ARG A 39 -1.91 -28.93 7.32
CA ARG A 39 -1.98 -28.04 6.16
C ARG A 39 -0.65 -27.92 5.45
N ALA A 40 0.45 -27.76 6.21
CA ALA A 40 1.80 -27.71 5.67
C ALA A 40 2.17 -28.99 4.92
N ALA A 41 1.87 -30.19 5.52
CA ALA A 41 2.14 -31.47 4.92
C ALA A 41 1.38 -31.67 3.60
N HIS A 42 0.09 -31.34 3.57
CA HIS A 42 -0.73 -31.43 2.36
C HIS A 42 -0.24 -30.45 1.27
N PHE A 43 0.03 -29.19 1.63
CA PHE A 43 0.55 -28.20 0.68
C PHE A 43 1.86 -28.66 0.03
N LEU A 44 2.84 -29.10 0.86
CA LEU A 44 4.12 -29.57 0.38
C LEU A 44 4.02 -30.87 -0.44
N ALA A 45 3.16 -31.79 -0.04
CA ALA A 45 2.94 -33.05 -0.78
C ALA A 45 2.37 -32.77 -2.18
N GLN A 46 1.40 -31.88 -2.29
CA GLN A 46 0.81 -31.52 -3.58
C GLN A 46 1.79 -30.75 -4.46
N ALA A 47 2.42 -29.72 -3.93
CA ALA A 47 3.44 -28.94 -4.66
C ALA A 47 4.60 -29.85 -5.14
N GLY A 48 5.03 -30.79 -4.28
CA GLY A 48 6.08 -31.72 -4.61
C GLY A 48 5.68 -32.72 -5.71
N HIS A 49 4.42 -33.16 -5.75
CA HIS A 49 3.91 -34.02 -6.82
C HIS A 49 3.85 -33.28 -8.15
N GLU A 50 3.16 -32.13 -8.20
CA GLU A 50 2.92 -31.34 -9.43
C GLU A 50 4.21 -30.84 -10.09
N SER A 51 5.28 -30.62 -9.31
CA SER A 51 6.55 -30.09 -9.79
C SER A 51 7.71 -31.12 -9.82
N ALA A 52 7.44 -32.41 -9.59
CA ALA A 52 8.45 -33.44 -9.40
C ALA A 52 9.53 -33.04 -8.37
N GLY A 53 9.07 -32.63 -7.17
CA GLY A 53 9.95 -32.20 -6.09
C GLY A 53 10.62 -30.84 -6.31
N LEU A 54 9.92 -29.91 -6.94
CA LEU A 54 10.34 -28.57 -7.34
C LEU A 54 11.38 -28.52 -8.46
N ARG A 55 11.54 -29.61 -9.20
CA ARG A 55 12.40 -29.64 -10.39
C ARG A 55 11.84 -28.84 -11.55
N TYR A 56 10.52 -28.91 -11.75
CA TYR A 56 9.84 -28.29 -12.89
C TYR A 56 8.93 -27.15 -12.41
N MET A 57 9.39 -25.94 -12.64
CA MET A 57 8.62 -24.72 -12.41
C MET A 57 7.90 -24.24 -13.68
N GLU A 58 8.07 -24.95 -14.78
CA GLU A 58 7.37 -24.78 -16.04
C GLU A 58 7.16 -26.17 -16.67
N GLU A 59 5.99 -26.37 -17.25
CA GLU A 59 5.62 -27.60 -17.93
C GLU A 59 6.59 -27.93 -19.06
N ILE A 60 7.02 -29.21 -19.12
CA ILE A 60 7.97 -29.69 -20.15
C ILE A 60 7.29 -29.69 -21.53
N ALA A 61 6.00 -30.06 -21.57
CA ALA A 61 5.23 -30.02 -22.82
C ALA A 61 5.15 -28.57 -23.36
N ASP A 62 5.05 -28.43 -24.65
CA ASP A 62 5.03 -27.11 -25.31
C ASP A 62 3.72 -26.34 -25.10
N GLY A 63 2.67 -27.00 -24.58
CA GLY A 63 1.36 -26.41 -24.30
C GLY A 63 0.41 -26.42 -25.50
N SER A 64 0.80 -27.01 -26.63
CA SER A 64 -0.07 -27.11 -27.83
C SER A 64 -1.38 -27.84 -27.55
N ALA A 65 -1.41 -28.78 -26.61
CA ALA A 65 -2.62 -29.47 -26.17
C ALA A 65 -3.68 -28.56 -25.54
N TYR A 66 -3.31 -27.35 -25.14
CA TYR A 66 -4.23 -26.36 -24.58
C TYR A 66 -4.72 -25.33 -25.61
N GLU A 67 -4.35 -25.48 -26.89
CA GLU A 67 -4.78 -24.58 -27.94
C GLU A 67 -6.29 -24.68 -28.15
N GLY A 68 -6.98 -23.54 -28.26
CA GLY A 68 -8.42 -23.49 -28.46
C GLY A 68 -9.28 -23.95 -27.25
N ARG A 69 -8.66 -24.24 -26.10
CA ARG A 69 -9.39 -24.66 -24.87
C ARG A 69 -10.14 -23.49 -24.26
N ALA A 70 -11.43 -23.34 -24.66
CA ALA A 70 -12.29 -22.25 -24.20
C ALA A 70 -12.53 -22.28 -22.67
N ASP A 71 -12.57 -23.48 -22.06
CA ASP A 71 -12.66 -23.66 -20.61
C ASP A 71 -11.46 -23.10 -19.82
N LEU A 72 -10.28 -23.01 -20.48
CA LEU A 72 -9.08 -22.36 -19.98
C LEU A 72 -8.99 -20.87 -20.37
N GLY A 73 -9.95 -20.38 -21.17
CA GLY A 73 -9.92 -19.04 -21.75
C GLY A 73 -8.91 -18.87 -22.88
N ASN A 74 -8.39 -19.97 -23.42
CA ASN A 74 -7.44 -20.00 -24.55
C ASN A 74 -8.22 -19.90 -25.86
N THR A 75 -8.64 -18.68 -26.22
CA THR A 75 -9.52 -18.42 -27.37
C THR A 75 -8.80 -17.73 -28.54
N ARG A 76 -7.52 -17.45 -28.39
CA ARG A 76 -6.70 -16.78 -29.42
C ARG A 76 -5.59 -17.73 -29.90
N PRO A 77 -5.21 -17.65 -31.19
CA PRO A 77 -4.08 -18.45 -31.70
C PRO A 77 -2.81 -18.25 -30.86
N GLY A 78 -2.15 -19.34 -30.50
CA GLY A 78 -0.94 -19.36 -29.67
C GLY A 78 -1.18 -19.33 -28.18
N ASP A 79 -2.42 -19.25 -27.69
CA ASP A 79 -2.72 -19.22 -26.26
C ASP A 79 -2.29 -20.49 -25.54
N GLY A 80 -2.42 -21.64 -26.17
CA GLY A 80 -2.01 -22.90 -25.56
C GLY A 80 -0.56 -22.88 -25.12
N ARG A 81 0.34 -22.53 -26.02
CA ARG A 81 1.79 -22.43 -25.74
C ARG A 81 2.12 -21.30 -24.80
N ARG A 82 1.44 -20.16 -24.97
CA ARG A 82 1.69 -18.96 -24.17
C ARG A 82 1.32 -19.16 -22.69
N PHE A 83 0.21 -19.83 -22.41
CA PHE A 83 -0.36 -20.01 -21.08
C PHE A 83 -0.29 -21.47 -20.60
N LYS A 84 0.76 -22.18 -20.98
CA LYS A 84 1.04 -23.52 -20.46
C LYS A 84 1.29 -23.50 -18.96
N GLY A 85 1.32 -24.65 -18.31
CA GLY A 85 1.48 -24.83 -16.88
C GLY A 85 2.77 -24.19 -16.34
N ARG A 86 2.65 -23.33 -15.31
CA ARG A 86 3.79 -22.72 -14.62
C ARG A 86 3.58 -22.65 -13.11
N GLY A 87 4.72 -22.59 -12.40
CA GLY A 87 4.76 -22.66 -10.94
C GLY A 87 4.61 -24.06 -10.40
N PRO A 88 4.78 -24.26 -9.08
CA PRO A 88 4.79 -25.60 -8.47
C PRO A 88 3.42 -26.29 -8.46
N ILE A 89 2.35 -25.60 -8.85
CA ILE A 89 0.99 -26.15 -8.96
C ILE A 89 0.45 -26.09 -10.40
N GLN A 90 1.33 -25.76 -11.36
CA GLN A 90 1.05 -25.79 -12.80
C GLN A 90 -0.18 -24.97 -13.20
N LEU A 91 -0.24 -23.68 -12.79
CA LEU A 91 -1.31 -22.78 -13.20
C LEU A 91 -1.34 -22.67 -14.73
N THR A 92 -2.47 -23.02 -15.37
CA THR A 92 -2.62 -23.17 -16.82
C THR A 92 -3.82 -22.38 -17.34
N GLY A 93 -3.68 -21.81 -18.55
CA GLY A 93 -4.76 -21.13 -19.26
C GLY A 93 -4.85 -19.63 -19.04
N ARG A 94 -5.15 -18.88 -20.11
CA ARG A 94 -5.26 -17.41 -20.12
C ARG A 94 -6.18 -16.88 -19.01
N ALA A 95 -7.35 -17.50 -18.82
CA ALA A 95 -8.31 -17.08 -17.81
C ALA A 95 -7.72 -17.14 -16.39
N ASN A 96 -6.98 -18.21 -16.07
CA ASN A 96 -6.33 -18.38 -14.77
C ASN A 96 -5.19 -17.39 -14.56
N TYR A 97 -4.37 -17.13 -15.58
CA TYR A 97 -3.31 -16.10 -15.50
C TYR A 97 -3.89 -14.71 -15.27
N ARG A 98 -4.98 -14.36 -15.94
CA ARG A 98 -5.71 -13.11 -15.74
C ARG A 98 -6.30 -13.00 -14.34
N ALA A 99 -6.93 -14.07 -13.85
CA ALA A 99 -7.53 -14.12 -12.52
C ALA A 99 -6.46 -13.97 -11.43
N PHE A 100 -5.34 -14.68 -11.57
CA PHE A 100 -4.18 -14.53 -10.69
C PHE A 100 -3.60 -13.11 -10.73
N THR A 101 -3.44 -12.51 -11.91
CA THR A 101 -2.98 -11.11 -12.06
C THR A 101 -3.86 -10.16 -11.25
N ARG A 102 -5.18 -10.24 -11.44
CA ARG A 102 -6.13 -9.38 -10.72
C ARG A 102 -6.04 -9.56 -9.21
N TRP A 103 -5.98 -10.80 -8.74
CA TRP A 103 -5.86 -11.08 -7.32
C TRP A 103 -4.54 -10.55 -6.76
N ALA A 104 -3.41 -10.86 -7.39
CA ALA A 104 -2.09 -10.46 -6.92
C ALA A 104 -1.94 -8.93 -6.87
N GLN A 105 -2.48 -8.24 -7.86
CA GLN A 105 -2.50 -6.78 -7.90
C GLN A 105 -3.45 -6.19 -6.83
N ASN A 106 -4.66 -6.71 -6.70
CA ASN A 106 -5.65 -6.22 -5.72
C ASN A 106 -5.19 -6.46 -4.27
N ALA A 107 -4.48 -7.57 -4.02
CA ALA A 107 -3.89 -7.88 -2.72
C ALA A 107 -2.57 -7.13 -2.46
N GLY A 108 -2.10 -6.31 -3.39
CA GLY A 108 -0.86 -5.54 -3.24
C GLY A 108 0.42 -6.38 -3.29
N HIS A 109 0.36 -7.61 -3.81
CA HIS A 109 1.55 -8.47 -3.92
C HIS A 109 2.51 -8.01 -5.02
N THR A 110 1.99 -7.39 -6.08
CA THR A 110 2.76 -6.94 -7.23
C THR A 110 1.95 -6.01 -8.13
N SER A 111 2.66 -5.23 -8.97
CA SER A 111 2.07 -4.51 -10.11
C SER A 111 2.18 -5.27 -11.43
N HIS A 112 2.87 -6.44 -11.45
CA HIS A 112 3.03 -7.22 -12.69
C HIS A 112 1.71 -7.71 -13.25
N ASP A 113 1.63 -7.71 -14.59
CA ASP A 113 0.59 -8.37 -15.35
C ASP A 113 1.13 -9.70 -15.88
N PHE A 114 0.65 -10.81 -15.31
CA PHE A 114 1.07 -12.16 -15.70
C PHE A 114 0.34 -12.66 -16.96
N GLU A 115 -0.75 -12.04 -17.37
CA GLU A 115 -1.34 -12.32 -18.69
C GLU A 115 -0.46 -11.74 -19.82
N ALA A 116 0.08 -10.53 -19.58
CA ALA A 116 1.03 -9.92 -20.51
C ALA A 116 2.40 -10.63 -20.49
N ASN A 117 2.88 -11.03 -19.30
CA ASN A 117 4.20 -11.62 -19.06
C ASN A 117 4.11 -12.98 -18.38
N PRO A 118 3.57 -14.03 -19.05
CA PRO A 118 3.28 -15.31 -18.42
C PRO A 118 4.53 -16.08 -17.95
N HIS A 119 5.69 -15.86 -18.57
CA HIS A 119 6.96 -16.48 -18.20
C HIS A 119 7.40 -16.15 -16.77
N LEU A 120 6.93 -15.05 -16.20
CA LEU A 120 7.26 -14.69 -14.81
C LEU A 120 6.79 -15.75 -13.81
N LEU A 121 5.74 -16.52 -14.11
CA LEU A 121 5.26 -17.56 -13.22
C LEU A 121 6.20 -18.78 -13.12
N SER A 122 7.19 -18.92 -14.00
CA SER A 122 8.27 -19.91 -13.86
C SER A 122 9.29 -19.51 -12.79
N GLN A 123 9.34 -18.23 -12.41
CA GLN A 123 10.23 -17.75 -11.36
C GLN A 123 9.69 -18.18 -9.98
N PRO A 124 10.54 -18.64 -9.05
CA PRO A 124 10.11 -19.13 -7.74
C PRO A 124 9.20 -18.15 -6.99
N LYS A 125 9.56 -16.86 -6.95
CA LYS A 125 8.77 -15.81 -6.29
C LYS A 125 7.31 -15.82 -6.72
N TRP A 126 7.07 -15.86 -8.02
CA TRP A 126 5.74 -15.71 -8.59
C TRP A 126 4.99 -17.03 -8.71
N GLY A 127 5.72 -18.10 -9.05
CA GLY A 127 5.13 -19.45 -9.09
C GLY A 127 4.61 -19.90 -7.74
N PHE A 128 5.34 -19.66 -6.65
CA PHE A 128 4.86 -19.98 -5.31
C PHE A 128 3.72 -19.04 -4.85
N LEU A 129 3.75 -17.76 -5.24
CA LEU A 129 2.60 -16.88 -4.99
C LEU A 129 1.34 -17.38 -5.73
N ALA A 130 1.48 -17.88 -6.97
CA ALA A 130 0.37 -18.49 -7.70
C ALA A 130 -0.14 -19.76 -7.02
N ALA A 131 0.73 -20.55 -6.39
CA ALA A 131 0.31 -21.70 -5.60
C ALA A 131 -0.53 -21.30 -4.37
N SER A 132 -0.18 -20.21 -3.67
CA SER A 132 -0.98 -19.71 -2.55
C SER A 132 -2.36 -19.21 -3.01
N TYR A 133 -2.41 -18.48 -4.13
CA TYR A 133 -3.67 -18.07 -4.77
C TYR A 133 -4.55 -19.28 -5.11
N TYR A 134 -3.96 -20.28 -5.76
CA TYR A 134 -4.68 -21.49 -6.15
C TYR A 134 -5.26 -22.21 -4.92
N TRP A 135 -4.47 -22.30 -3.86
CA TRP A 135 -4.85 -22.97 -2.60
C TRP A 135 -5.99 -22.27 -1.85
N THR A 136 -6.04 -20.94 -1.87
CA THR A 136 -6.97 -20.17 -1.03
C THR A 136 -8.13 -19.52 -1.78
N VAL A 137 -7.92 -19.19 -3.06
CA VAL A 137 -8.89 -18.42 -3.85
C VAL A 137 -9.53 -19.30 -4.93
N ALA A 138 -8.71 -19.96 -5.75
CA ALA A 138 -9.24 -20.83 -6.80
C ALA A 138 -9.85 -22.13 -6.22
N ARG A 139 -9.34 -22.59 -5.09
CA ARG A 139 -9.80 -23.82 -4.40
C ARG A 139 -9.94 -23.57 -2.89
N PRO A 140 -10.93 -22.78 -2.43
CA PRO A 140 -11.02 -22.29 -1.05
C PRO A 140 -11.20 -23.37 0.02
N ASN A 141 -11.59 -24.58 -0.37
CA ASN A 141 -11.84 -25.69 0.55
C ASN A 141 -10.58 -26.50 0.92
N LEU A 142 -9.41 -26.25 0.27
CA LEU A 142 -8.21 -27.07 0.44
C LEU A 142 -7.71 -27.09 1.89
N ASN A 143 -7.75 -25.97 2.61
CA ASN A 143 -7.35 -25.95 4.02
C ASN A 143 -8.29 -26.80 4.89
N ALA A 144 -9.60 -26.72 4.67
CA ALA A 144 -10.56 -27.53 5.43
C ALA A 144 -10.45 -29.03 5.10
N GLN A 145 -10.08 -29.38 3.88
CA GLN A 145 -9.81 -30.77 3.48
C GLN A 145 -8.49 -31.27 4.11
N ALA A 146 -7.45 -30.45 4.13
CA ALA A 146 -6.19 -30.74 4.78
C ALA A 146 -6.32 -30.90 6.31
N ASP A 147 -7.15 -30.10 6.96
CA ASP A 147 -7.42 -30.20 8.40
C ASP A 147 -8.08 -31.53 8.79
N ARG A 148 -8.86 -32.12 7.88
CA ARG A 148 -9.43 -33.48 8.05
C ARG A 148 -8.53 -34.60 7.59
N ASP A 149 -7.30 -34.26 7.14
CA ASP A 149 -6.35 -35.19 6.55
C ASP A 149 -6.89 -35.97 5.34
N ASP A 150 -7.80 -35.34 4.59
CA ASP A 150 -8.48 -35.98 3.46
C ASP A 150 -7.66 -35.78 2.16
N LEU A 151 -6.70 -36.67 1.95
CA LEU A 151 -5.81 -36.63 0.78
C LEU A 151 -6.59 -36.76 -0.53
N GLU A 152 -7.65 -37.58 -0.56
CA GLU A 152 -8.41 -37.77 -1.79
C GLU A 152 -9.18 -36.53 -2.17
N ALA A 153 -9.85 -35.88 -1.21
CA ALA A 153 -10.55 -34.63 -1.46
C ALA A 153 -9.57 -33.52 -1.91
N VAL A 154 -8.40 -33.39 -1.26
CA VAL A 154 -7.35 -32.46 -1.67
C VAL A 154 -6.87 -32.77 -3.10
N THR A 155 -6.62 -34.04 -3.41
CA THR A 155 -6.16 -34.47 -4.74
C THR A 155 -7.22 -34.15 -5.82
N ARG A 156 -8.48 -34.49 -5.58
CA ARG A 156 -9.60 -34.18 -6.51
C ARG A 156 -9.76 -32.67 -6.74
N SER A 157 -9.62 -31.88 -5.69
CA SER A 157 -9.71 -30.44 -5.79
C SER A 157 -8.60 -29.81 -6.65
N ILE A 158 -7.42 -30.41 -6.67
CA ILE A 158 -6.26 -29.92 -7.45
C ILE A 158 -6.27 -30.50 -8.87
N ASN A 159 -6.43 -31.82 -9.02
CA ASN A 159 -6.22 -32.53 -10.27
C ASN A 159 -7.54 -32.83 -11.02
N GLY A 160 -8.69 -32.67 -10.39
CA GLY A 160 -9.99 -33.07 -10.94
C GLY A 160 -10.29 -34.58 -10.81
N GLY A 161 -9.30 -35.39 -10.40
CA GLY A 161 -9.37 -36.84 -10.23
C GLY A 161 -8.40 -37.34 -9.17
N LEU A 162 -8.02 -38.60 -9.22
CA LEU A 162 -7.07 -39.25 -8.29
C LEU A 162 -5.73 -39.57 -8.95
N ASN A 163 -5.35 -38.89 -10.03
CA ASN A 163 -4.09 -39.13 -10.70
C ASN A 163 -2.93 -38.86 -9.76
N GLY A 164 -1.98 -39.81 -9.70
CA GLY A 164 -0.81 -39.71 -8.85
C GLY A 164 -1.09 -39.87 -7.35
N LEU A 165 -2.26 -40.40 -6.92
CA LEU A 165 -2.63 -40.52 -5.52
C LEU A 165 -1.59 -41.26 -4.68
N ALA A 166 -0.97 -42.32 -5.24
CA ALA A 166 0.04 -43.09 -4.54
C ALA A 166 1.31 -42.26 -4.22
N ASP A 167 1.83 -41.49 -5.19
CA ASP A 167 2.97 -40.59 -4.97
C ASP A 167 2.60 -39.45 -4.02
N ARG A 168 1.42 -38.85 -4.16
CA ARG A 168 0.92 -37.83 -3.23
C ARG A 168 0.84 -38.35 -1.80
N ARG A 169 0.38 -39.59 -1.61
CA ARG A 169 0.32 -40.27 -0.31
C ARG A 169 1.72 -40.48 0.27
N GLN A 170 2.65 -40.94 -0.55
CA GLN A 170 4.04 -41.13 -0.12
C GLN A 170 4.69 -39.83 0.31
N ARG A 171 4.48 -38.74 -0.45
CA ARG A 171 4.97 -37.39 -0.11
C ARG A 171 4.30 -36.84 1.16
N LEU A 172 2.98 -37.04 1.31
CA LEU A 172 2.26 -36.64 2.50
C LEU A 172 2.77 -37.34 3.76
N ASN A 173 2.97 -38.67 3.69
CA ASN A 173 3.52 -39.44 4.80
C ASN A 173 4.93 -38.96 5.18
N ARG A 174 5.78 -38.67 4.21
CA ARG A 174 7.11 -38.11 4.43
C ARG A 174 7.02 -36.74 5.13
N CYS A 175 6.16 -35.86 4.66
CA CYS A 175 5.94 -34.56 5.29
C CYS A 175 5.42 -34.70 6.73
N LYS A 176 4.50 -35.63 6.99
CA LYS A 176 4.00 -35.92 8.34
C LYS A 176 5.09 -36.43 9.28
N GLN A 177 6.00 -37.29 8.78
CA GLN A 177 7.16 -37.77 9.56
C GLN A 177 8.13 -36.64 9.94
N LEU A 178 8.23 -35.61 9.12
CA LEU A 178 9.03 -34.41 9.43
C LEU A 178 8.37 -33.53 10.51
N GLY A 179 7.07 -33.70 10.76
CA GLY A 179 6.33 -33.06 11.84
C GLY A 179 6.39 -31.53 11.77
N THR A 180 6.66 -30.87 12.89
CA THR A 180 6.71 -29.41 12.97
C THR A 180 7.90 -28.79 12.24
N ARG A 181 8.92 -29.56 11.87
CA ARG A 181 10.08 -29.06 11.11
C ARG A 181 9.71 -28.48 9.76
N ILE A 182 8.61 -28.95 9.14
CA ILE A 182 8.12 -28.42 7.86
C ILE A 182 7.35 -27.11 7.98
N LEU A 183 7.08 -26.64 9.20
CA LEU A 183 6.36 -25.37 9.37
C LEU A 183 7.22 -24.21 8.88
N PRO A 184 6.61 -23.23 8.21
CA PRO A 184 7.35 -22.04 7.82
C PRO A 184 7.85 -21.33 9.07
N THR A 185 9.09 -20.86 9.02
CA THR A 185 9.69 -20.07 10.11
C THR A 185 8.76 -18.92 10.48
N PRO A 186 8.40 -18.74 11.76
CA PRO A 186 7.60 -17.59 12.15
C PRO A 186 8.24 -16.31 11.61
N ARG A 187 7.45 -15.51 10.92
CA ARG A 187 7.96 -14.22 10.45
C ARG A 187 8.26 -13.38 11.68
N LYS A 188 9.51 -12.95 11.87
CA LYS A 188 9.78 -11.89 12.83
C LYS A 188 8.95 -10.70 12.38
N GLU A 189 7.96 -10.33 13.17
CA GLU A 189 7.21 -9.11 12.92
C GLU A 189 8.20 -7.96 12.85
N GLN A 190 8.20 -7.28 11.70
CA GLN A 190 8.96 -6.05 11.58
C GLN A 190 8.21 -4.98 12.37
N PRO A 191 8.93 -4.12 13.11
CA PRO A 191 8.26 -2.99 13.73
C PRO A 191 7.55 -2.18 12.64
N VAL A 192 6.27 -1.90 12.89
CA VAL A 192 5.51 -1.00 12.00
C VAL A 192 6.16 0.37 12.09
N VAL A 193 6.66 0.84 10.97
CA VAL A 193 7.20 2.20 10.83
C VAL A 193 6.23 2.98 9.97
N GLU A 194 5.73 4.09 10.49
CA GLU A 194 4.84 4.97 9.75
C GLU A 194 5.19 6.42 10.06
N LYS A 195 5.30 7.23 9.03
CA LYS A 195 5.47 8.67 9.14
C LYS A 195 4.71 9.37 8.04
N THR A 196 3.91 10.36 8.42
CA THR A 196 3.20 11.24 7.50
C THR A 196 3.47 12.70 7.86
N LEU A 197 3.53 13.55 6.86
CA LEU A 197 3.57 14.99 7.02
C LEU A 197 2.13 15.54 7.01
N PRO A 198 1.81 16.51 7.88
CA PRO A 198 0.51 17.16 7.85
C PRO A 198 0.36 17.98 6.56
N TYR A 199 -0.82 17.96 5.96
CA TYR A 199 -1.18 18.83 4.84
C TYR A 199 -2.67 19.14 4.82
N SER A 200 -3.04 20.22 4.17
CA SER A 200 -4.43 20.63 4.07
C SER A 200 -5.17 19.85 2.99
N ARG A 201 -6.20 19.11 3.38
CA ARG A 201 -7.11 18.44 2.44
C ARG A 201 -7.93 19.43 1.61
N GLN A 202 -8.14 20.63 2.10
CA GLN A 202 -8.87 21.68 1.40
C GLN A 202 -8.10 22.22 0.20
N TRP A 203 -6.77 22.26 0.28
CA TRP A 203 -5.90 22.87 -0.73
C TRP A 203 -5.13 21.85 -1.56
N VAL A 204 -5.48 20.58 -1.50
CA VAL A 204 -4.79 19.56 -2.29
C VAL A 204 -5.28 19.49 -3.73
N THR A 205 -6.53 19.87 -4.00
CA THR A 205 -7.16 19.81 -5.33
C THR A 205 -6.64 20.89 -6.27
N GLN A 206 -6.30 20.50 -7.50
CA GLN A 206 -5.86 21.43 -8.53
C GLN A 206 -7.00 22.27 -9.11
N ASN A 207 -6.73 23.54 -9.39
CA ASN A 207 -7.73 24.51 -9.90
C ASN A 207 -8.05 24.35 -11.38
N THR A 208 -7.17 23.70 -12.16
CA THR A 208 -7.35 23.46 -13.59
C THR A 208 -6.93 22.04 -13.96
N PRO A 209 -7.40 21.48 -15.08
CA PRO A 209 -7.02 20.12 -15.50
C PRO A 209 -5.51 19.90 -15.70
N TYR A 210 -4.72 20.96 -15.85
CA TYR A 210 -3.29 20.93 -16.14
C TYR A 210 -2.40 21.49 -15.02
N TYR A 211 -2.96 21.78 -13.83
CA TYR A 211 -2.21 22.31 -12.67
C TYR A 211 -1.77 21.25 -11.67
N CYS A 212 -1.67 19.98 -12.05
CA CYS A 212 -1.20 18.93 -11.14
C CYS A 212 0.22 19.21 -10.57
N GLY A 213 1.13 19.76 -11.38
CA GLY A 213 2.46 20.20 -10.91
C GLY A 213 2.37 21.34 -9.89
N PRO A 214 1.76 22.50 -10.23
CA PRO A 214 1.54 23.61 -9.30
C PRO A 214 0.85 23.20 -7.99
N ALA A 215 -0.22 22.42 -8.06
CA ALA A 215 -0.96 21.95 -6.87
C ALA A 215 -0.11 21.05 -5.96
N SER A 216 0.71 20.17 -6.54
CA SER A 216 1.64 19.33 -5.78
C SER A 216 2.68 20.18 -5.03
N VAL A 217 3.23 21.21 -5.68
CA VAL A 217 4.18 22.15 -5.06
C VAL A 217 3.48 22.98 -3.98
N GLN A 218 2.27 23.49 -4.24
CA GLN A 218 1.48 24.24 -3.28
C GLN A 218 1.24 23.41 -2.01
N THR A 219 0.82 22.16 -2.16
CA THR A 219 0.58 21.23 -1.06
C THR A 219 1.84 21.04 -0.20
N ILE A 220 3.00 20.86 -0.82
CA ILE A 220 4.28 20.68 -0.11
C ILE A 220 4.75 21.96 0.59
N ILE A 221 4.64 23.12 -0.07
CA ILE A 221 5.01 24.41 0.53
C ILE A 221 4.10 24.69 1.73
N LEU A 222 2.79 24.55 1.56
CA LEU A 222 1.81 24.76 2.63
C LEU A 222 2.06 23.82 3.80
N SER A 223 2.29 22.53 3.54
CA SER A 223 2.63 21.52 4.56
C SER A 223 3.84 21.94 5.40
N LYS A 224 4.88 22.46 4.77
CA LYS A 224 6.14 22.77 5.45
C LYS A 224 6.16 24.15 6.10
N THR A 225 5.61 25.15 5.42
CA THR A 225 5.80 26.58 5.79
C THR A 225 4.55 27.23 6.38
N GLN A 226 3.40 26.56 6.30
CA GLN A 226 2.07 27.10 6.63
C GLN A 226 1.69 28.32 5.78
N LYS A 227 2.39 28.57 4.66
CA LYS A 227 2.11 29.65 3.72
C LYS A 227 1.43 29.10 2.48
N LEU A 228 0.27 29.62 2.14
CA LEU A 228 -0.42 29.32 0.89
C LEU A 228 0.14 30.19 -0.22
N VAL A 229 0.72 29.55 -1.25
CA VAL A 229 1.14 30.24 -2.48
C VAL A 229 0.11 29.87 -3.56
N PRO A 230 -0.49 30.84 -4.27
CA PRO A 230 -1.48 30.56 -5.30
C PRO A 230 -0.93 29.65 -6.41
N GLU A 231 -1.73 28.69 -6.87
CA GLU A 231 -1.31 27.78 -7.96
C GLU A 231 -0.92 28.52 -9.24
N ALA A 232 -1.61 29.64 -9.57
CA ALA A 232 -1.26 30.44 -10.74
C ALA A 232 0.16 31.02 -10.66
N THR A 233 0.59 31.44 -9.45
CA THR A 233 1.98 31.89 -9.21
C THR A 233 2.97 30.76 -9.42
N LEU A 234 2.67 29.59 -8.86
CA LEU A 234 3.52 28.40 -9.00
C LEU A 234 3.53 27.87 -10.45
N ALA A 235 2.39 27.98 -11.16
CA ALA A 235 2.31 27.64 -12.57
C ALA A 235 3.24 28.50 -13.43
N ALA A 236 3.26 29.81 -13.18
CA ALA A 236 4.17 30.72 -13.88
C ALA A 236 5.64 30.38 -13.60
N GLU A 237 5.99 30.09 -12.32
CA GLU A 237 7.36 29.72 -11.94
C GLU A 237 7.80 28.36 -12.48
N LEU A 238 6.88 27.38 -12.53
CA LEU A 238 7.09 26.06 -13.11
C LEU A 238 6.98 26.07 -14.66
N ARG A 239 6.65 27.21 -15.26
CA ARG A 239 6.38 27.32 -16.72
C ARG A 239 5.32 26.34 -17.20
N THR A 240 4.30 26.12 -16.36
CA THR A 240 3.17 25.25 -16.66
C THR A 240 2.33 25.89 -17.78
N THR A 241 1.98 25.10 -18.79
CA THR A 241 1.11 25.47 -19.90
C THR A 241 -0.21 24.74 -19.83
N THR A 242 -1.08 24.92 -20.81
CA THR A 242 -2.31 24.11 -20.97
C THR A 242 -2.03 22.62 -21.21
N ASN A 243 -0.77 22.26 -21.56
CA ASN A 243 -0.31 20.89 -21.68
C ASN A 243 0.28 20.34 -20.37
N GLY A 244 0.25 21.12 -19.27
CA GLY A 244 0.82 20.78 -17.98
C GLY A 244 2.23 21.31 -17.79
N THR A 245 2.92 20.79 -16.78
CA THR A 245 4.34 21.04 -16.50
C THR A 245 5.17 19.96 -17.19
N ASP A 246 6.16 20.35 -17.99
CA ASP A 246 6.84 19.42 -18.90
C ASP A 246 7.78 18.45 -18.18
N TRP A 247 8.54 18.93 -17.18
CA TRP A 247 9.68 18.19 -16.66
C TRP A 247 9.88 18.36 -15.16
N ILE A 248 10.21 17.26 -14.48
CA ILE A 248 10.44 17.24 -13.03
C ILE A 248 11.62 18.13 -12.58
N GLY A 249 12.59 18.38 -13.43
CA GLY A 249 13.73 19.25 -13.13
C GLY A 249 13.39 20.72 -12.92
N GLN A 250 12.17 21.16 -13.26
CA GLN A 250 11.69 22.52 -12.98
C GLN A 250 11.32 22.73 -11.49
N PHE A 251 10.99 21.63 -10.78
CA PHE A 251 10.47 21.67 -9.41
C PHE A 251 11.50 22.08 -8.33
N PRO A 252 12.77 21.63 -8.36
CA PRO A 252 13.74 21.95 -7.30
C PRO A 252 13.97 23.45 -7.13
N ALA A 253 14.05 24.21 -8.20
CA ALA A 253 14.27 25.66 -8.13
C ALA A 253 13.13 26.37 -7.42
N VAL A 254 11.88 26.00 -7.74
CA VAL A 254 10.69 26.57 -7.13
C VAL A 254 10.58 26.16 -5.66
N LEU A 255 10.70 24.86 -5.35
CA LEU A 255 10.63 24.37 -3.97
C LEU A 255 11.70 24.98 -3.07
N ASN A 256 12.94 25.11 -3.55
CA ASN A 256 14.05 25.74 -2.80
C ASN A 256 13.86 27.25 -2.57
N ARG A 257 13.09 27.92 -3.43
CA ARG A 257 12.75 29.34 -3.23
C ARG A 257 11.88 29.54 -2.00
N TYR A 258 10.88 28.67 -1.82
CA TYR A 258 9.90 28.77 -0.73
C TYR A 258 10.31 28.01 0.54
N ILE A 259 11.05 26.91 0.41
CA ILE A 259 11.47 26.05 1.53
C ILE A 259 12.98 26.14 1.68
N LYS A 260 13.43 27.21 2.33
CA LYS A 260 14.87 27.46 2.53
C LYS A 260 15.54 26.32 3.31
N GLY A 261 16.71 25.92 2.87
CA GLY A 261 17.50 24.86 3.51
C GLY A 261 17.07 23.43 3.17
N ALA A 262 15.98 23.23 2.45
CA ALA A 262 15.51 21.90 2.05
C ALA A 262 16.44 21.21 1.04
N ASN A 263 17.12 22.01 0.19
CA ASN A 263 18.05 21.55 -0.84
C ASN A 263 17.42 20.50 -1.77
N TYR A 264 16.25 20.83 -2.34
CA TYR A 264 15.56 19.96 -3.28
C TYR A 264 16.44 19.70 -4.51
N ARG A 265 16.42 18.44 -4.94
CA ARG A 265 17.02 17.93 -6.18
C ARG A 265 16.01 17.06 -6.90
N HIS A 266 16.27 16.69 -8.15
CA HIS A 266 15.48 15.70 -8.88
C HIS A 266 16.33 14.49 -9.26
N VAL A 267 15.65 13.38 -9.51
CA VAL A 267 16.21 12.13 -10.05
C VAL A 267 15.28 11.65 -11.14
N GLU A 268 15.82 11.28 -12.28
CA GLU A 268 15.11 10.61 -13.36
C GLU A 268 15.19 9.10 -13.22
N MET A 269 14.13 8.42 -13.63
CA MET A 269 14.01 6.95 -13.59
C MET A 269 13.79 6.43 -15.03
N PRO A 270 14.86 6.34 -15.86
CA PRO A 270 14.69 6.05 -17.27
C PRO A 270 14.31 4.59 -17.57
N ASN A 271 14.60 3.63 -16.65
CA ASN A 271 14.33 2.22 -16.91
C ASN A 271 12.87 1.88 -16.56
N ASP A 272 12.12 1.37 -17.52
CA ASP A 272 10.78 0.82 -17.36
C ASP A 272 10.77 -0.65 -17.79
N PRO A 273 10.58 -1.61 -16.87
CA PRO A 273 10.37 -1.44 -15.42
C PRO A 273 11.63 -0.97 -14.66
N PRO A 274 11.46 -0.30 -13.50
CA PRO A 274 12.60 0.22 -12.73
C PRO A 274 13.44 -0.92 -12.16
N ASN A 275 14.76 -0.78 -12.24
CA ASN A 275 15.68 -1.75 -11.67
C ASN A 275 15.79 -1.62 -10.13
N ALA A 276 16.47 -2.56 -9.49
CA ALA A 276 16.62 -2.59 -8.04
C ALA A 276 17.35 -1.35 -7.48
N ALA A 277 18.35 -0.84 -8.18
CA ALA A 277 19.10 0.35 -7.76
C ALA A 277 18.20 1.59 -7.76
N GLN A 278 17.41 1.80 -8.82
CA GLN A 278 16.44 2.89 -8.89
C GLN A 278 15.39 2.80 -7.78
N LYS A 279 14.85 1.60 -7.50
CA LYS A 279 13.90 1.40 -6.40
C LYS A 279 14.53 1.70 -5.04
N ASN A 280 15.74 1.22 -4.78
CA ASN A 280 16.42 1.46 -3.51
C ASN A 280 16.72 2.95 -3.30
N THR A 281 17.17 3.65 -4.33
CA THR A 281 17.43 5.09 -4.30
C THR A 281 16.13 5.87 -4.07
N LEU A 282 15.05 5.54 -4.77
CA LEU A 282 13.74 6.16 -4.59
C LEU A 282 13.25 6.02 -3.15
N TRP A 283 13.30 4.80 -2.59
CA TRP A 283 12.87 4.55 -1.21
C TRP A 283 13.68 5.36 -0.21
N ALA A 284 15.01 5.33 -0.32
CA ALA A 284 15.91 6.07 0.58
C ALA A 284 15.63 7.58 0.51
N ASN A 285 15.43 8.14 -0.69
CA ASN A 285 15.16 9.55 -0.89
C ASN A 285 13.78 9.95 -0.32
N ILE A 286 12.75 9.10 -0.46
CA ILE A 286 11.43 9.35 0.16
C ILE A 286 11.57 9.36 1.68
N VAL A 287 12.18 8.32 2.29
CA VAL A 287 12.35 8.23 3.73
C VAL A 287 13.12 9.43 4.27
N ASN A 288 14.28 9.75 3.68
CA ASN A 288 15.12 10.86 4.12
C ASN A 288 14.41 12.22 4.00
N SER A 289 13.68 12.44 2.89
CA SER A 289 12.93 13.67 2.67
C SER A 289 11.81 13.84 3.70
N ILE A 290 11.01 12.80 3.90
CA ILE A 290 9.91 12.80 4.87
C ILE A 290 10.45 12.91 6.31
N ASP A 291 11.58 12.26 6.62
CA ASP A 291 12.24 12.37 7.93
C ASP A 291 12.78 13.78 8.20
N GLY A 292 13.23 14.48 7.15
CA GLY A 292 13.57 15.90 7.20
C GLY A 292 12.36 16.85 7.29
N GLY A 293 11.15 16.31 7.24
CA GLY A 293 9.90 17.08 7.25
C GLY A 293 9.59 17.75 5.90
N HIS A 294 9.98 17.10 4.79
CA HIS A 294 9.80 17.61 3.43
C HIS A 294 9.09 16.60 2.54
N GLY A 295 8.03 17.01 1.85
CA GLY A 295 7.33 16.19 0.86
C GLY A 295 8.20 15.94 -0.39
N VAL A 296 7.82 14.94 -1.18
CA VAL A 296 8.44 14.58 -2.46
C VAL A 296 7.43 14.78 -3.57
N VAL A 297 7.82 15.30 -4.73
CA VAL A 297 6.96 15.36 -5.93
C VAL A 297 7.32 14.21 -6.84
N ALA A 298 6.34 13.43 -7.27
CA ALA A 298 6.50 12.39 -8.28
C ALA A 298 5.81 12.79 -9.59
N ASN A 299 6.50 12.62 -10.71
CA ASN A 299 5.94 12.63 -12.05
C ASN A 299 5.67 11.20 -12.48
N ILE A 300 4.45 10.89 -12.87
CA ILE A 300 4.01 9.53 -13.14
C ILE A 300 3.38 9.37 -14.52
N VAL A 301 3.41 8.12 -14.99
CA VAL A 301 2.63 7.64 -16.14
C VAL A 301 1.77 6.48 -15.66
N ALA A 302 0.46 6.67 -15.62
CA ALA A 302 -0.49 5.70 -15.12
C ALA A 302 -1.41 5.19 -16.23
N PRO A 303 -1.09 4.07 -16.91
CA PRO A 303 -2.02 3.44 -17.85
C PRO A 303 -3.20 2.78 -17.11
N PRO A 304 -4.32 2.49 -17.76
CA PRO A 304 -5.48 1.85 -17.13
C PRO A 304 -5.17 0.53 -16.41
N SER A 305 -4.16 -0.20 -16.86
CA SER A 305 -3.67 -1.42 -16.22
C SER A 305 -2.92 -1.18 -14.91
N ASN A 306 -2.41 0.05 -14.69
CA ASN A 306 -1.59 0.41 -13.53
C ASN A 306 -2.07 1.70 -12.82
N TYR A 307 -3.36 1.99 -12.80
CA TYR A 307 -3.88 3.08 -11.97
C TYR A 307 -3.58 2.86 -10.49
N PRO A 308 -3.25 3.91 -9.71
CA PRO A 308 -2.99 3.81 -8.28
C PRO A 308 -4.10 3.04 -7.54
N ARG A 309 -3.69 2.07 -6.71
CA ARG A 309 -4.59 1.20 -5.95
C ARG A 309 -4.37 1.38 -4.46
N PRO A 310 -5.46 1.44 -3.68
CA PRO A 310 -5.33 1.60 -2.24
C PRO A 310 -4.61 0.41 -1.61
N SER A 311 -3.80 0.69 -0.60
CA SER A 311 -3.08 -0.29 0.20
C SER A 311 -3.07 0.10 1.67
N TYR A 312 -2.50 -0.76 2.52
CA TYR A 312 -2.28 -0.48 3.94
C TYR A 312 -3.57 -0.07 4.67
N LYS A 313 -3.70 1.19 5.07
CA LYS A 313 -4.86 1.75 5.78
C LYS A 313 -5.90 2.39 4.86
N SER A 314 -5.68 2.41 3.55
CA SER A 314 -6.63 3.01 2.60
C SER A 314 -7.55 1.95 2.00
N GLY A 315 -8.86 2.18 2.08
CA GLY A 315 -9.88 1.33 1.48
C GLY A 315 -10.47 1.87 0.18
N THR A 316 -10.51 3.20 0.03
CA THR A 316 -11.14 3.86 -1.11
C THR A 316 -10.17 4.01 -2.28
N ARG A 317 -10.58 3.55 -3.45
CA ARG A 317 -9.81 3.68 -4.69
C ARG A 317 -9.85 5.12 -5.21
N LEU A 318 -8.70 5.62 -5.69
CA LEU A 318 -8.62 6.88 -6.42
C LEU A 318 -9.37 6.77 -7.77
N ALA A 319 -10.09 7.83 -8.15
CA ALA A 319 -11.01 7.81 -9.31
C ALA A 319 -10.29 8.04 -10.65
N TYR A 320 -9.12 7.42 -10.85
CA TYR A 320 -8.39 7.47 -12.12
C TYR A 320 -9.20 6.90 -13.27
N ARG A 321 -9.23 7.62 -14.41
CA ARG A 321 -10.01 7.28 -15.62
C ARG A 321 -9.43 7.99 -16.86
N GLY A 322 -9.95 7.66 -18.04
CA GLY A 322 -9.67 8.44 -19.25
C GLY A 322 -8.42 8.03 -20.02
N GLY A 323 -7.98 6.77 -19.92
CA GLY A 323 -6.81 6.28 -20.65
C GLY A 323 -5.52 6.42 -19.86
N THR A 324 -4.38 6.59 -20.52
CA THR A 324 -3.10 6.82 -19.83
C THR A 324 -3.06 8.22 -19.25
N VAL A 325 -2.86 8.29 -17.91
CA VAL A 325 -2.80 9.54 -17.17
C VAL A 325 -1.34 9.92 -16.95
N TYR A 326 -0.96 11.12 -17.41
CA TYR A 326 0.30 11.79 -17.08
C TYR A 326 0.03 12.78 -15.96
N HIS A 327 0.70 12.63 -14.82
CA HIS A 327 0.30 13.35 -13.64
C HIS A 327 1.47 13.65 -12.70
N PHE A 328 1.30 14.67 -11.86
CA PHE A 328 2.15 14.96 -10.71
C PHE A 328 1.33 14.85 -9.43
N PHE A 329 1.92 14.27 -8.39
CA PHE A 329 1.36 14.30 -7.04
C PHE A 329 2.46 14.42 -5.97
N GLY A 330 2.06 14.86 -4.77
CA GLY A 330 2.92 14.89 -3.60
C GLY A 330 2.98 13.54 -2.92
N ILE A 331 4.18 13.13 -2.47
CA ILE A 331 4.36 12.02 -1.52
C ILE A 331 4.62 12.66 -0.16
N LEU A 332 3.72 12.44 0.79
CA LEU A 332 3.75 13.06 2.11
C LEU A 332 3.83 12.05 3.26
N GLY A 333 4.12 10.79 2.95
CA GLY A 333 4.31 9.78 3.97
C GLY A 333 4.88 8.48 3.44
N TYR A 334 5.45 7.71 4.36
CA TYR A 334 5.88 6.34 4.12
C TYR A 334 5.50 5.45 5.28
N ALA A 335 5.35 4.15 5.01
CA ALA A 335 5.16 3.13 6.02
C ALA A 335 5.83 1.82 5.63
N THR A 336 6.21 1.03 6.64
CA THR A 336 6.53 -0.38 6.48
C THR A 336 5.60 -1.15 7.43
N ASP A 337 4.78 -2.05 6.91
CA ASP A 337 3.85 -2.83 7.72
C ASP A 337 4.57 -3.99 8.46
N SER A 338 3.88 -4.68 9.38
CA SER A 338 4.43 -5.81 10.14
C SER A 338 4.95 -6.96 9.25
N ARG A 339 4.53 -7.00 8.00
CA ARG A 339 4.99 -7.97 7.00
C ARG A 339 6.22 -7.47 6.24
N GLY A 340 6.71 -6.24 6.51
CA GLY A 340 7.81 -5.60 5.81
C GLY A 340 7.42 -5.06 4.43
N VAL A 341 6.12 -4.94 4.11
CA VAL A 341 5.66 -4.31 2.88
C VAL A 341 5.77 -2.80 3.03
N LYS A 342 6.39 -2.18 2.04
CA LYS A 342 6.58 -0.73 1.98
C LYS A 342 5.39 -0.05 1.34
N HIS A 343 4.94 1.06 1.91
CA HIS A 343 3.83 1.87 1.44
C HIS A 343 4.22 3.34 1.42
N VAL A 344 3.54 4.11 0.56
CA VAL A 344 3.68 5.57 0.49
C VAL A 344 2.30 6.21 0.52
N TRP A 345 2.20 7.34 1.23
CA TRP A 345 1.02 8.18 1.19
C TRP A 345 1.18 9.20 0.07
N ILE A 346 0.27 9.16 -0.90
CA ILE A 346 0.20 10.14 -1.99
C ILE A 346 -0.88 11.17 -1.69
N ALA A 347 -0.56 12.45 -1.85
CA ALA A 347 -1.49 13.57 -1.88
C ALA A 347 -1.74 13.89 -3.36
N ASP A 348 -2.88 13.46 -3.86
CA ASP A 348 -3.24 13.53 -5.27
C ASP A 348 -4.17 14.72 -5.50
N SER A 349 -3.81 15.62 -6.41
CA SER A 349 -4.58 16.83 -6.68
C SER A 349 -5.71 16.65 -7.69
N GLY A 350 -5.65 15.60 -8.51
CA GLY A 350 -6.54 15.40 -9.65
C GLY A 350 -7.66 14.40 -9.42
N PHE A 351 -7.49 13.46 -8.49
CA PHE A 351 -8.37 12.30 -8.37
C PHE A 351 -8.86 12.06 -6.95
N PRO A 352 -10.19 12.20 -6.69
CA PRO A 352 -10.73 11.93 -5.37
C PRO A 352 -10.48 10.46 -4.95
N PRO A 353 -10.29 10.19 -3.66
CA PRO A 353 -10.46 11.06 -2.49
C PRO A 353 -9.26 11.98 -2.17
N TYR A 354 -8.44 12.33 -3.15
CA TYR A 354 -7.33 13.28 -3.06
C TYR A 354 -6.22 12.86 -2.09
N GLY A 355 -6.08 11.59 -1.85
CA GLY A 355 -5.01 10.99 -1.07
C GLY A 355 -5.29 9.52 -0.75
N SER A 356 -4.23 8.70 -0.79
CA SER A 356 -4.31 7.27 -0.53
C SER A 356 -2.94 6.72 -0.19
N TRP A 357 -2.92 5.67 0.64
CA TRP A 357 -1.78 4.78 0.71
C TRP A 357 -1.77 3.90 -0.53
N ILE A 358 -0.64 3.83 -1.22
CA ILE A 358 -0.35 2.86 -2.27
C ILE A 358 0.90 2.06 -1.90
N THR A 359 1.11 0.88 -2.49
CA THR A 359 2.37 0.17 -2.25
C THR A 359 3.54 0.92 -2.89
N PHE A 360 4.70 0.86 -2.26
CA PHE A 360 5.92 1.44 -2.82
C PHE A 360 6.30 0.80 -4.17
N ASP A 361 6.09 -0.51 -4.33
CA ASP A 361 6.35 -1.18 -5.61
C ASP A 361 5.47 -0.63 -6.74
N GLN A 362 4.22 -0.30 -6.45
CA GLN A 362 3.36 0.37 -7.43
C GLN A 362 3.84 1.78 -7.73
N LEU A 363 4.16 2.59 -6.71
CA LEU A 363 4.72 3.92 -6.94
C LEU A 363 5.94 3.84 -7.86
N ALA A 364 6.88 2.94 -7.56
CA ALA A 364 8.10 2.76 -8.34
C ALA A 364 7.82 2.40 -9.80
N SER A 365 6.74 1.66 -10.09
CA SER A 365 6.34 1.30 -11.46
C SER A 365 5.56 2.39 -12.20
N LEU A 366 5.09 3.42 -11.50
CA LEU A 366 4.36 4.55 -12.09
C LEU A 366 5.30 5.68 -12.55
N ILE A 367 6.46 5.83 -11.91
CA ILE A 367 7.36 6.96 -12.19
C ILE A 367 8.06 6.84 -13.55
N PRO A 368 8.61 5.69 -13.97
CA PRO A 368 9.31 5.59 -15.26
C PRO A 368 8.41 5.88 -16.47
N PRO A 369 8.95 6.46 -17.54
CA PRO A 369 10.33 6.97 -17.73
C PRO A 369 10.52 8.42 -17.23
N LYS A 370 9.76 8.84 -16.25
CA LYS A 370 9.79 10.17 -15.65
C LYS A 370 10.76 10.21 -14.45
N GLY A 371 10.45 11.05 -13.44
CA GLY A 371 11.30 11.20 -12.27
C GLY A 371 10.57 11.78 -11.07
N TYR A 372 11.32 12.15 -10.06
CA TYR A 372 10.79 12.75 -8.83
C TYR A 372 11.73 13.82 -8.27
N ALA A 373 11.17 14.76 -7.50
CA ALA A 373 11.93 15.80 -6.80
C ALA A 373 11.80 15.59 -5.28
N TYR A 374 12.92 15.62 -4.57
CA TYR A 374 13.04 15.31 -3.15
C TYR A 374 14.00 16.25 -2.44
N ALA A 375 13.85 16.43 -1.12
CA ALA A 375 14.75 17.23 -0.30
C ALA A 375 15.95 16.42 0.19
N THR A 376 17.13 17.02 0.21
CA THR A 376 18.36 16.41 0.72
C THR A 376 18.79 16.96 2.09
N ALA A 377 18.00 17.85 2.69
CA ALA A 377 18.23 18.32 4.05
C ALA A 377 18.26 17.13 5.01
N LYS A 378 19.31 17.05 5.81
CA LYS A 378 19.42 15.97 6.81
C LYS A 378 18.30 16.11 7.85
N PRO A 379 17.70 15.00 8.28
CA PRO A 379 16.84 15.02 9.45
C PRO A 379 17.59 15.61 10.64
N PRO A 380 16.91 16.29 11.58
CA PRO A 380 17.55 16.70 12.83
C PRO A 380 18.15 15.46 13.50
N ALA A 381 19.39 15.58 13.97
CA ALA A 381 20.06 14.46 14.63
C ALA A 381 19.18 13.91 15.75
N LYS A 382 18.97 12.60 15.78
CA LYS A 382 18.31 11.95 16.92
C LYS A 382 19.17 12.25 18.15
N PRO A 383 18.58 12.60 19.31
CA PRO A 383 19.34 12.74 20.54
C PRO A 383 20.13 11.45 20.77
N ASN A 384 21.44 11.56 20.98
CA ASN A 384 22.29 10.40 21.24
C ASN A 384 21.91 9.84 22.62
N PRO A 385 21.42 8.58 22.74
CA PRO A 385 20.98 8.04 24.01
C PRO A 385 22.13 7.81 25.01
N THR A 386 23.38 8.06 24.62
CA THR A 386 24.58 7.84 25.43
C THR A 386 25.23 9.10 25.97
N GLN A 387 24.69 10.29 25.73
CA GLN A 387 25.17 11.46 26.47
C GLN A 387 24.37 11.59 27.78
N PRO A 388 25.06 11.59 28.96
CA PRO A 388 24.40 11.99 30.17
C PRO A 388 23.84 13.42 29.96
N PRO A 389 22.72 13.76 30.61
CA PRO A 389 22.12 15.07 30.43
C PRO A 389 23.18 16.12 30.71
N VAL A 390 23.48 16.93 29.72
CA VAL A 390 24.27 18.15 29.92
C VAL A 390 23.51 18.92 30.98
N LYS A 391 24.12 19.10 32.15
CA LYS A 391 23.59 20.01 33.16
C LYS A 391 23.39 21.33 32.44
N LYS A 392 22.14 21.74 32.23
CA LYS A 392 21.84 23.10 31.92
C LYS A 392 22.45 23.93 33.02
N GLU A 393 23.48 24.69 32.71
CA GLU A 393 23.84 25.82 33.53
C GLU A 393 22.55 26.61 33.75
N ASP A 394 22.31 26.94 35.01
CA ASP A 394 21.12 27.61 35.49
C ASP A 394 20.86 28.90 34.68
N ALA A 395 20.13 28.77 33.60
CA ALA A 395 19.38 29.94 33.09
C ALA A 395 18.35 30.19 34.19
N GLU A 396 18.54 31.28 34.91
CA GLU A 396 17.62 31.81 35.93
C GLU A 396 16.19 31.70 35.38
N VAL A 397 15.47 30.67 35.83
CA VAL A 397 14.03 30.56 35.58
C VAL A 397 13.40 31.63 36.43
N VAL A 398 13.20 32.80 35.85
CA VAL A 398 12.32 33.82 36.42
C VAL A 398 10.95 33.14 36.52
N PRO A 399 10.41 32.91 37.72
CA PRO A 399 9.10 32.29 37.88
C PRO A 399 8.10 33.26 37.24
N MET A 400 7.54 32.89 36.07
CA MET A 400 6.35 33.56 35.58
C MET A 400 5.29 33.41 36.66
N SER A 401 4.74 34.54 37.14
CA SER A 401 3.63 34.52 38.08
C SER A 401 2.53 33.62 37.53
N ASP A 402 1.84 32.88 38.38
CA ASP A 402 0.75 31.98 37.95
C ASP A 402 -0.33 32.74 37.14
N SER A 403 -0.51 34.03 37.37
CA SER A 403 -1.32 34.92 36.56
C SER A 403 -0.92 34.95 35.07
N LYS A 404 0.38 35.10 34.73
CA LYS A 404 0.82 35.11 33.30
C LYS A 404 0.70 33.76 32.61
N LYS A 405 0.79 32.65 33.36
CA LYS A 405 0.52 31.29 32.81
C LYS A 405 -0.97 31.14 32.52
N LEU A 406 -1.82 31.66 33.42
CA LEU A 406 -3.26 31.63 33.29
C LEU A 406 -3.70 32.48 32.08
N ASP A 407 -3.17 33.69 31.91
CA ASP A 407 -3.45 34.57 30.77
C ASP A 407 -3.07 33.91 29.41
N THR A 408 -1.96 33.17 29.40
CA THR A 408 -1.51 32.41 28.20
C THR A 408 -2.48 31.27 27.90
N ILE A 409 -2.93 30.54 28.92
CA ILE A 409 -3.88 29.43 28.78
C ILE A 409 -5.25 29.96 28.32
N ILE A 410 -5.73 31.06 28.92
CA ILE A 410 -6.98 31.72 28.54
C ILE A 410 -6.95 32.21 27.09
N SER A 411 -5.82 32.80 26.65
CA SER A 411 -5.64 33.22 25.26
C SER A 411 -5.64 32.04 24.28
N GLN A 412 -5.06 30.88 24.66
CA GLN A 412 -5.09 29.67 23.84
C GLN A 412 -6.47 29.05 23.79
N LEU A 413 -7.21 29.02 24.89
CA LEU A 413 -8.61 28.56 24.96
C LEU A 413 -9.54 29.41 24.11
N SER A 414 -9.42 30.75 24.20
CA SER A 414 -10.22 31.66 23.35
C SER A 414 -9.98 31.45 21.84
N ARG A 415 -8.75 31.11 21.42
CA ARG A 415 -8.48 30.74 20.03
C ARG A 415 -9.12 29.41 19.64
N ILE A 416 -9.14 28.43 20.55
CA ILE A 416 -9.81 27.13 20.34
C ILE A 416 -11.34 27.35 20.21
N GLU A 417 -11.92 28.19 21.02
CA GLU A 417 -13.36 28.57 20.94
C GLU A 417 -13.70 29.22 19.59
N GLU A 418 -12.87 30.16 19.14
CA GLU A 418 -13.08 30.82 17.84
C GLU A 418 -12.97 29.81 16.67
N HIS A 419 -12.01 28.89 16.74
CA HIS A 419 -11.87 27.83 15.74
C HIS A 419 -13.05 26.83 15.79
N ALA A 420 -13.53 26.47 16.97
CA ALA A 420 -14.70 25.60 17.16
C ALA A 420 -16.01 26.26 16.66
N ALA A 421 -16.22 27.53 16.96
CA ALA A 421 -17.38 28.30 16.49
C ALA A 421 -17.38 28.45 14.95
N ASN A 422 -16.20 28.65 14.34
CA ASN A 422 -16.04 28.72 12.90
C ASN A 422 -16.22 27.33 12.22
N ALA A 423 -15.80 26.26 12.87
CA ALA A 423 -16.03 24.89 12.41
C ALA A 423 -17.53 24.54 12.46
N SER A 424 -18.24 24.92 13.52
CA SER A 424 -19.69 24.72 13.69
C SER A 424 -20.51 25.46 12.62
N LYS A 425 -20.17 26.71 12.32
CA LYS A 425 -20.83 27.49 11.25
C LYS A 425 -20.60 26.87 9.86
N ARG A 426 -19.43 26.35 9.60
CA ARG A 426 -19.08 25.66 8.32
C ARG A 426 -19.77 24.30 8.20
N SER A 427 -19.88 23.55 9.29
CA SER A 427 -20.61 22.28 9.32
C SER A 427 -22.10 22.45 9.07
N ALA A 428 -22.72 23.51 9.56
CA ALA A 428 -24.11 23.85 9.25
C ALA A 428 -24.33 24.15 7.77
N LEU A 429 -23.37 24.86 7.12
CA LEU A 429 -23.43 25.18 5.69
C LEU A 429 -23.25 23.91 4.81
N VAL A 430 -22.40 22.97 5.22
CA VAL A 430 -22.17 21.70 4.53
C VAL A 430 -23.38 20.77 4.68
N LEU A 431 -24.04 20.77 5.84
CA LEU A 431 -25.27 20.00 6.08
C LEU A 431 -26.43 20.52 5.23
N ASP A 432 -26.55 21.83 5.08
CA ASP A 432 -27.57 22.47 4.21
C ASP A 432 -27.36 22.08 2.72
N GLN A 433 -26.09 21.90 2.30
CA GLN A 433 -25.76 21.48 0.94
C GLN A 433 -25.90 19.97 0.70
N LEU A 434 -25.73 19.14 1.74
CA LEU A 434 -25.83 17.68 1.63
C LEU A 434 -27.23 17.14 1.86
N ALA A 435 -28.08 17.85 2.60
CA ALA A 435 -29.41 17.36 3.01
C ALA A 435 -30.52 17.70 2.01
N GLY A 436 -30.30 18.64 1.07
CA GLY A 436 -31.36 19.15 0.18
C GLY A 436 -32.60 19.68 0.96
N PRO A 437 -33.42 20.54 0.41
CA PRO A 437 -34.53 21.11 1.14
C PRO A 437 -35.75 20.20 1.11
N GLU A 438 -35.92 19.29 2.07
CA GLU A 438 -37.24 18.75 2.40
C GLU A 438 -37.81 19.43 3.65
N LYS A 439 -38.80 20.26 3.43
CA LYS A 439 -39.62 20.86 4.47
C LYS A 439 -40.97 20.15 4.56
N ASP A 440 -41.27 19.59 5.71
CA ASP A 440 -42.68 19.27 6.07
C ASP A 440 -43.29 20.42 6.91
N ALA A 441 -44.60 20.33 7.19
CA ALA A 441 -45.36 21.35 7.94
C ALA A 441 -44.92 21.54 9.41
N LYS A 442 -43.91 20.78 9.88
CA LYS A 442 -43.38 20.78 11.26
C LYS A 442 -41.91 21.20 11.35
N GLY A 443 -41.25 21.52 10.24
CA GLY A 443 -39.83 21.90 10.18
C GLY A 443 -38.97 20.86 9.49
N TRP A 444 -37.63 21.04 9.54
CA TRP A 444 -36.65 20.15 8.91
C TRP A 444 -36.58 18.79 9.61
N LYS A 445 -36.73 17.68 8.88
CA LYS A 445 -36.63 16.33 9.40
C LYS A 445 -35.39 15.67 8.81
N TYR A 446 -34.44 15.36 9.66
CA TYR A 446 -33.25 14.59 9.26
C TYR A 446 -33.47 13.09 9.58
N THR A 447 -33.49 12.26 8.55
CA THR A 447 -33.39 10.80 8.72
C THR A 447 -31.90 10.43 8.69
N GLY A 448 -31.36 10.09 9.86
CA GLY A 448 -29.94 9.67 9.97
C GLY A 448 -29.66 8.38 9.23
N TRP A 449 -28.40 8.14 8.90
CA TRP A 449 -27.91 6.90 8.30
C TRP A 449 -28.16 5.73 9.25
N GLN A 450 -28.88 4.72 8.78
CA GLN A 450 -29.24 3.53 9.58
C GLN A 450 -28.02 2.71 10.03
N ASP A 451 -26.90 2.81 9.33
CA ASP A 451 -25.66 2.06 9.63
C ASP A 451 -24.85 2.61 10.84
N LEU A 452 -25.28 3.71 11.43
CA LEU A 452 -24.64 4.33 12.60
C LEU A 452 -25.54 4.32 13.85
N GLY A 453 -26.40 3.32 13.97
CA GLY A 453 -27.28 3.17 15.15
C GLY A 453 -28.32 4.27 15.30
N GLY A 454 -28.69 4.97 14.21
CA GLY A 454 -29.76 5.99 14.20
C GLY A 454 -29.36 7.32 14.82
N GLN A 455 -28.10 7.51 15.23
CA GLN A 455 -27.60 8.78 15.77
C GLN A 455 -26.81 9.51 14.69
N PRO A 456 -27.11 10.78 14.36
CA PRO A 456 -26.31 11.56 13.43
C PRO A 456 -24.90 11.80 14.02
N VAL A 457 -23.84 11.72 13.18
CA VAL A 457 -22.46 12.11 13.54
C VAL A 457 -22.45 13.53 14.16
N VAL A 458 -23.37 14.38 13.73
CA VAL A 458 -23.63 15.72 14.29
C VAL A 458 -24.00 15.69 15.76
N HIS A 459 -24.70 14.66 16.23
CA HIS A 459 -25.08 14.56 17.65
C HIS A 459 -23.88 14.25 18.53
N GLN A 460 -22.99 13.37 18.12
CA GLN A 460 -21.73 13.07 18.84
C GLN A 460 -20.78 14.26 18.86
N VAL A 461 -20.69 15.02 17.76
CA VAL A 461 -19.90 16.26 17.71
C VAL A 461 -20.53 17.32 18.62
N TYR A 462 -21.86 17.43 18.66
CA TYR A 462 -22.59 18.35 19.55
C TYR A 462 -22.42 17.98 21.02
N GLU A 463 -22.49 16.71 21.40
CA GLU A 463 -22.25 16.25 22.78
C GLU A 463 -20.81 16.50 23.21
N THR A 464 -19.84 16.30 22.30
CA THR A 464 -18.42 16.59 22.56
C THR A 464 -18.18 18.09 22.75
N LEU A 465 -18.84 18.95 21.97
CA LEU A 465 -18.79 20.40 22.11
C LEU A 465 -19.42 20.86 23.45
N GLN A 466 -20.56 20.33 23.83
CA GLN A 466 -21.21 20.63 25.11
C GLN A 466 -20.37 20.20 26.32
N ALA A 467 -19.68 19.06 26.23
CA ALA A 467 -18.74 18.61 27.26
C ALA A 467 -17.53 19.55 27.38
N THR A 468 -17.03 20.04 26.25
CA THR A 468 -15.91 20.99 26.19
C THR A 468 -16.32 22.36 26.79
N GLU A 469 -17.52 22.86 26.47
CA GLU A 469 -18.06 24.08 27.06
C GLU A 469 -18.20 23.98 28.59
N LYS A 470 -18.67 22.84 29.10
CA LYS A 470 -18.73 22.58 30.56
C LYS A 470 -17.36 22.58 31.23
N ILE A 471 -16.35 22.03 30.57
CA ILE A 471 -14.96 22.04 31.09
C ILE A 471 -14.43 23.48 31.13
N ILE A 472 -14.67 24.25 30.08
CA ILE A 472 -14.30 25.69 30.01
C ILE A 472 -15.00 26.49 31.12
N ASP A 473 -16.27 26.24 31.36
CA ASP A 473 -17.04 26.91 32.44
C ASP A 473 -16.51 26.57 33.82
N ILE A 474 -16.08 25.31 34.06
CA ILE A 474 -15.46 24.87 35.31
C ILE A 474 -14.12 25.61 35.51
N LEU A 475 -13.25 25.60 34.46
CA LEU A 475 -11.95 26.26 34.52
C LEU A 475 -12.07 27.77 34.74
N ASN A 476 -13.08 28.42 34.14
CA ASN A 476 -13.35 29.85 34.35
C ASN A 476 -13.92 30.17 35.76
N LYS A 477 -14.55 29.20 36.43
CA LYS A 477 -15.03 29.35 37.81
C LYS A 477 -13.92 29.13 38.83
N GLU A 478 -12.94 28.24 38.51
CA GLU A 478 -11.77 28.01 39.39
C GLU A 478 -10.71 29.10 39.24
N ALA A 479 -10.75 29.89 38.16
CA ALA A 479 -9.84 31.00 37.91
C ALA A 479 -10.27 32.33 38.56
N LYS A 480 -11.48 32.40 39.17
CA LYS A 480 -11.98 33.54 39.96
C LYS A 480 -11.86 33.28 41.46
#